data_60266c71260354966b5f3a3210125371
#
_entry.id   60266c71260354966b5f3a3210125371
#
_cell.length_a   1.000
_cell.length_b   1.000
_cell.length_c   1.000
_cell.angle_alpha   90.00
_cell.angle_beta   90.00
_cell.angle_gamma   90.00
#
_symmetry.space_group_name_H-M   'P 1'
#
loop_
_entity.id
_entity.type
_entity.pdbx_description
1 polymer ?
#
loop_
_entity_poly.entity_id
_entity_poly.type
_entity_poly.pdbx_seq_one_letter_code
_entity_poly.pdbx_strand_id
1 'polypeptide(L)'
;MLTRLISGILLLIILAFAMSNGGIVLYALTLFISLVGFSELVKATNVRKEEKKPSGIEIVGYLGIVAYYIVRYLTDSDTYALLAIILTIMGMMLVYVLTFPKYHAQQVMSAGFSFLYCPVLLSYIYMTRNLTQGIFLVWLIFSASWGCDTCAYAVGKLLGKHKLAPVLSPKKSIEGAVGGVAGAALIGFLYAWGLQKAGVTAISDDAIWAFPLISGVGAVLSQLGDLAASGIKRDHNIKDYGRLIPGHGGIMDRFDSVIVTAPVSYTHLRAHETLSDL
;
A
#
# COMPACT_ATOMS: atom_id res chain seq x y z
N MET A 1 3.23 1.43 25.81
CA MET A 1 4.40 1.38 24.92
C MET A 1 4.74 -0.03 24.48
N LEU A 2 4.83 -0.99 25.41
CA LEU A 2 5.20 -2.39 25.13
C LEU A 2 4.30 -3.05 24.07
N THR A 3 2.97 -2.90 24.19
CA THR A 3 2.01 -3.47 23.22
C THR A 3 2.26 -2.98 21.78
N ARG A 4 2.59 -1.70 21.60
CA ARG A 4 2.93 -1.16 20.28
C ARG A 4 4.21 -1.77 19.72
N LEU A 5 5.25 -1.88 20.56
CA LEU A 5 6.51 -2.47 20.13
C LEU A 5 6.31 -3.93 19.69
N ILE A 6 5.61 -4.72 20.49
CA ILE A 6 5.34 -6.13 20.20
C ILE A 6 4.55 -6.29 18.92
N SER A 7 3.44 -5.55 18.74
CA SER A 7 2.62 -5.65 17.52
C SER A 7 3.35 -5.18 16.26
N GLY A 8 4.22 -4.15 16.38
CA GLY A 8 5.06 -3.71 15.27
C GLY A 8 6.10 -4.75 14.86
N ILE A 9 6.81 -5.35 15.84
CA ILE A 9 7.77 -6.42 15.58
C ILE A 9 7.08 -7.65 14.97
N LEU A 10 5.92 -8.05 15.49
CA LEU A 10 5.16 -9.17 14.95
C LEU A 10 4.75 -8.93 13.49
N LEU A 11 4.26 -7.72 13.18
CA LEU A 11 3.91 -7.34 11.81
C LEU A 11 5.12 -7.44 10.86
N LEU A 12 6.28 -6.94 11.30
CA LEU A 12 7.53 -7.03 10.53
C LEU A 12 7.96 -8.48 10.30
N ILE A 13 7.87 -9.34 11.32
CA ILE A 13 8.23 -10.77 11.21
C ILE A 13 7.30 -11.47 10.22
N ILE A 14 5.98 -11.27 10.33
CA ILE A 14 4.99 -11.87 9.42
C ILE A 14 5.26 -11.44 7.99
N LEU A 15 5.50 -10.15 7.79
CA LEU A 15 5.76 -9.60 6.46
C LEU A 15 7.08 -10.12 5.88
N ALA A 16 8.16 -10.13 6.67
CA ALA A 16 9.45 -10.66 6.26
C ALA A 16 9.37 -12.15 5.90
N PHE A 17 8.66 -12.92 6.71
CA PHE A 17 8.42 -14.35 6.45
C PHE A 17 7.66 -14.54 5.12
N ALA A 18 6.57 -13.78 4.91
CA ALA A 18 5.77 -13.90 3.69
C ALA A 18 6.54 -13.46 2.44
N MET A 19 7.34 -12.40 2.53
CA MET A 19 8.17 -11.93 1.41
C MET A 19 9.30 -12.89 1.08
N SER A 20 9.94 -13.48 2.08
CA SER A 20 11.00 -14.47 1.87
C SER A 20 10.46 -15.72 1.18
N ASN A 21 9.31 -16.22 1.61
CA ASN A 21 8.68 -17.39 1.00
C ASN A 21 8.07 -17.08 -0.38
N GLY A 22 7.46 -15.90 -0.55
CA GLY A 22 6.77 -15.54 -1.80
C GLY A 22 5.56 -16.44 -2.09
N GLY A 23 5.24 -16.64 -3.37
CA GLY A 23 4.21 -17.56 -3.85
C GLY A 23 2.88 -17.43 -3.12
N ILE A 24 2.28 -18.59 -2.76
CA ILE A 24 0.96 -18.63 -2.12
C ILE A 24 0.93 -17.98 -0.73
N VAL A 25 2.05 -17.94 0.00
CA VAL A 25 2.11 -17.35 1.34
C VAL A 25 1.94 -15.84 1.26
N LEU A 26 2.71 -15.17 0.38
CA LEU A 26 2.58 -13.73 0.18
C LEU A 26 1.25 -13.37 -0.47
N TYR A 27 0.79 -14.20 -1.43
CA TYR A 27 -0.53 -14.04 -2.05
C TYR A 27 -1.66 -14.04 -0.99
N ALA A 28 -1.69 -15.05 -0.13
CA ALA A 28 -2.70 -15.16 0.92
C ALA A 28 -2.64 -13.97 1.92
N LEU A 29 -1.43 -13.55 2.30
CA LEU A 29 -1.24 -12.39 3.18
C LEU A 29 -1.74 -11.10 2.53
N THR A 30 -1.37 -10.83 1.27
CA THR A 30 -1.81 -9.61 0.57
C THR A 30 -3.31 -9.62 0.31
N LEU A 31 -3.90 -10.77 -0.02
CA LEU A 31 -5.35 -10.93 -0.12
C LEU A 31 -6.05 -10.63 1.22
N PHE A 32 -5.55 -11.19 2.33
CA PHE A 32 -6.10 -10.94 3.66
C PHE A 32 -6.03 -9.45 4.04
N ILE A 33 -4.87 -8.81 3.86
CA ILE A 33 -4.66 -7.38 4.10
C ILE A 33 -5.64 -6.55 3.25
N SER A 34 -5.82 -6.93 1.98
CA SER A 34 -6.73 -6.26 1.04
C SER A 34 -8.20 -6.36 1.45
N LEU A 35 -8.65 -7.54 1.88
CA LEU A 35 -10.02 -7.73 2.37
C LEU A 35 -10.31 -6.92 3.63
N VAL A 36 -9.36 -6.91 4.57
CA VAL A 36 -9.50 -6.13 5.80
C VAL A 36 -9.43 -4.64 5.51
N GLY A 37 -8.46 -4.19 4.71
CA GLY A 37 -8.31 -2.79 4.34
C GLY A 37 -9.53 -2.25 3.59
N PHE A 38 -10.10 -3.02 2.66
CA PHE A 38 -11.37 -2.69 2.02
C PHE A 38 -12.51 -2.56 3.04
N SER A 39 -12.62 -3.51 3.99
CA SER A 39 -13.62 -3.44 5.07
C SER A 39 -13.49 -2.18 5.91
N GLU A 40 -12.26 -1.78 6.22
CA GLU A 40 -11.97 -0.57 7.00
C GLU A 40 -12.34 0.70 6.22
N LEU A 41 -12.01 0.77 4.92
CA LEU A 41 -12.35 1.91 4.06
C LEU A 41 -13.86 2.07 3.86
N VAL A 42 -14.59 1.00 3.53
CA VAL A 42 -16.04 1.09 3.33
C VAL A 42 -16.80 1.45 4.60
N LYS A 43 -16.26 1.09 5.78
CA LYS A 43 -16.78 1.57 7.07
C LYS A 43 -16.47 3.06 7.26
N ALA A 44 -15.24 3.47 7.02
CA ALA A 44 -14.79 4.84 7.17
C ALA A 44 -15.58 5.81 6.28
N THR A 45 -15.89 5.39 5.04
CA THR A 45 -16.61 6.19 4.04
C THR A 45 -18.14 6.04 4.09
N ASN A 46 -18.68 5.49 5.18
CA ASN A 46 -20.12 5.32 5.42
C ASN A 46 -20.88 4.53 4.32
N VAL A 47 -20.17 3.66 3.58
CA VAL A 47 -20.81 2.69 2.66
C VAL A 47 -21.59 1.67 3.47
N ARG A 48 -21.02 1.22 4.60
CA ARG A 48 -21.72 0.42 5.60
C ARG A 48 -22.40 1.37 6.59
N LYS A 49 -23.74 1.48 6.51
CA LYS A 49 -24.54 2.09 7.58
C LYS A 49 -24.39 1.24 8.85
N GLU A 50 -24.88 1.73 10.00
CA GLU A 50 -24.73 1.14 11.35
C GLU A 50 -25.08 -0.36 11.49
N GLU A 51 -25.46 -1.01 10.42
CA GLU A 51 -25.80 -2.44 10.38
C GLU A 51 -24.53 -3.30 10.58
N LYS A 52 -24.66 -4.31 11.42
CA LYS A 52 -23.60 -5.31 11.67
C LYS A 52 -23.25 -6.16 10.42
N LYS A 53 -24.10 -6.14 9.40
CA LYS A 53 -23.96 -6.97 8.18
C LYS A 53 -23.39 -6.17 7.02
N PRO A 54 -22.56 -6.79 6.17
CA PRO A 54 -22.07 -6.15 4.94
C PRO A 54 -23.23 -5.74 4.04
N SER A 55 -23.10 -4.58 3.38
CA SER A 55 -24.07 -4.13 2.38
C SER A 55 -23.96 -4.95 1.09
N GLY A 56 -24.98 -4.96 0.24
CA GLY A 56 -24.93 -5.65 -1.05
C GLY A 56 -23.80 -5.17 -1.94
N ILE A 57 -23.54 -3.85 -1.96
CA ILE A 57 -22.40 -3.26 -2.69
C ILE A 57 -21.07 -3.77 -2.14
N GLU A 58 -20.96 -3.89 -0.82
CA GLU A 58 -19.77 -4.39 -0.15
C GLU A 58 -19.52 -5.87 -0.44
N ILE A 59 -20.56 -6.69 -0.49
CA ILE A 59 -20.45 -8.11 -0.86
C ILE A 59 -19.87 -8.25 -2.28
N VAL A 60 -20.38 -7.48 -3.24
CA VAL A 60 -19.82 -7.45 -4.59
C VAL A 60 -18.35 -7.03 -4.57
N GLY A 61 -17.98 -6.06 -3.73
CA GLY A 61 -16.59 -5.67 -3.54
C GLY A 61 -15.71 -6.81 -3.07
N TYR A 62 -16.12 -7.56 -2.06
CA TYR A 62 -15.38 -8.74 -1.58
C TYR A 62 -15.24 -9.82 -2.65
N LEU A 63 -16.32 -10.13 -3.37
CA LEU A 63 -16.29 -11.08 -4.48
C LEU A 63 -15.32 -10.62 -5.59
N GLY A 64 -15.36 -9.31 -5.90
CA GLY A 64 -14.47 -8.69 -6.85
C GLY A 64 -12.99 -8.76 -6.44
N ILE A 65 -12.68 -8.53 -5.14
CA ILE A 65 -11.32 -8.67 -4.61
C ILE A 65 -10.83 -10.10 -4.81
N VAL A 66 -11.62 -11.08 -4.40
CA VAL A 66 -11.26 -12.50 -4.56
C VAL A 66 -11.06 -12.86 -6.02
N ALA A 67 -11.98 -12.45 -6.90
CA ALA A 67 -11.89 -12.71 -8.34
C ALA A 67 -10.64 -12.05 -8.95
N TYR A 68 -10.36 -10.78 -8.62
CA TYR A 68 -9.18 -10.06 -9.08
C TYR A 68 -7.89 -10.77 -8.63
N TYR A 69 -7.80 -11.16 -7.36
CA TYR A 69 -6.63 -11.87 -6.85
C TYR A 69 -6.46 -13.25 -7.47
N ILE A 70 -7.55 -14.02 -7.70
CA ILE A 70 -7.49 -15.30 -8.41
C ILE A 70 -6.94 -15.10 -9.82
N VAL A 71 -7.41 -14.08 -10.53
CA VAL A 71 -6.89 -13.76 -11.87
C VAL A 71 -5.40 -13.44 -11.82
N ARG A 72 -4.97 -12.62 -10.87
CA ARG A 72 -3.54 -12.28 -10.69
C ARG A 72 -2.67 -13.46 -10.29
N TYR A 73 -3.22 -14.45 -9.61
CA TYR A 73 -2.50 -15.67 -9.26
C TYR A 73 -2.38 -16.66 -10.41
N LEU A 74 -3.45 -16.80 -11.21
CA LEU A 74 -3.51 -17.80 -12.28
C LEU A 74 -2.95 -17.29 -13.61
N THR A 75 -2.91 -15.97 -13.81
CA THR A 75 -2.50 -15.37 -15.08
C THR A 75 -1.65 -14.12 -14.87
N ASP A 76 -0.68 -13.90 -15.75
CA ASP A 76 0.08 -12.63 -15.79
C ASP A 76 -0.59 -11.59 -16.72
N SER A 77 -1.86 -11.85 -17.12
CA SER A 77 -2.57 -11.00 -18.07
C SER A 77 -3.17 -9.76 -17.41
N ASP A 78 -2.68 -8.60 -17.80
CA ASP A 78 -3.25 -7.31 -17.39
C ASP A 78 -4.68 -7.13 -17.93
N THR A 79 -5.00 -7.72 -19.09
CA THR A 79 -6.34 -7.67 -19.69
C THR A 79 -7.39 -8.35 -18.83
N TYR A 80 -7.12 -9.56 -18.34
CA TYR A 80 -8.07 -10.25 -17.45
C TYR A 80 -8.19 -9.58 -16.08
N ALA A 81 -7.10 -9.02 -15.57
CA ALA A 81 -7.15 -8.24 -14.34
C ALA A 81 -8.00 -6.97 -14.50
N LEU A 82 -7.85 -6.24 -15.61
CA LEU A 82 -8.70 -5.09 -15.93
C LEU A 82 -10.18 -5.51 -16.08
N LEU A 83 -10.44 -6.65 -16.73
CA LEU A 83 -11.80 -7.19 -16.84
C LEU A 83 -12.41 -7.48 -15.47
N ALA A 84 -11.66 -8.07 -14.54
CA ALA A 84 -12.12 -8.31 -13.18
C ALA A 84 -12.47 -7.00 -12.43
N ILE A 85 -11.67 -5.94 -12.63
CA ILE A 85 -11.94 -4.61 -12.08
C ILE A 85 -13.24 -4.05 -12.66
N ILE A 86 -13.39 -4.06 -13.98
CA ILE A 86 -14.57 -3.54 -14.68
C ILE A 86 -15.82 -4.27 -14.22
N LEU A 87 -15.79 -5.62 -14.20
CA LEU A 87 -16.94 -6.43 -13.78
C LEU A 87 -17.31 -6.18 -12.30
N THR A 88 -16.34 -5.93 -11.44
CA THR A 88 -16.60 -5.59 -10.03
C THR A 88 -17.34 -4.25 -9.93
N ILE A 89 -16.86 -3.21 -10.62
CA ILE A 89 -17.50 -1.89 -10.62
C ILE A 89 -18.90 -1.98 -11.25
N MET A 90 -19.04 -2.69 -12.37
CA MET A 90 -20.37 -2.91 -13.00
C MET A 90 -21.31 -3.68 -12.05
N GLY A 91 -20.81 -4.67 -11.34
CA GLY A 91 -21.59 -5.41 -10.34
C GLY A 91 -22.09 -4.51 -9.19
N MET A 92 -21.23 -3.59 -8.70
CA MET A 92 -21.64 -2.59 -7.70
C MET A 92 -22.73 -1.66 -8.25
N MET A 93 -22.59 -1.21 -9.49
CA MET A 93 -23.59 -0.39 -10.19
C MET A 93 -24.90 -1.16 -10.37
N LEU A 94 -24.83 -2.43 -10.75
CA LEU A 94 -26.02 -3.28 -10.90
C LEU A 94 -26.78 -3.41 -9.57
N VAL A 95 -26.09 -3.68 -8.46
CA VAL A 95 -26.71 -3.72 -7.12
C VAL A 95 -27.37 -2.39 -6.80
N TYR A 96 -26.70 -1.27 -7.09
CA TYR A 96 -27.27 0.06 -6.89
C TYR A 96 -28.60 0.25 -7.64
N VAL A 97 -28.62 -0.08 -8.93
CA VAL A 97 -29.82 0.09 -9.79
C VAL A 97 -30.94 -0.83 -9.31
N LEU A 98 -30.67 -2.11 -9.08
CA LEU A 98 -31.69 -3.10 -8.69
C LEU A 98 -32.26 -2.86 -7.28
N THR A 99 -31.54 -2.15 -6.43
CA THR A 99 -31.97 -1.89 -5.05
C THR A 99 -32.36 -0.44 -4.78
N PHE A 100 -32.44 0.38 -5.83
CA PHE A 100 -32.80 1.80 -5.70
C PHE A 100 -34.18 1.95 -5.00
N PRO A 101 -34.35 2.90 -4.06
CA PRO A 101 -33.42 3.94 -3.59
C PRO A 101 -32.63 3.57 -2.31
N LYS A 102 -32.36 2.28 -2.06
CA LYS A 102 -31.72 1.78 -0.82
C LYS A 102 -30.32 2.39 -0.61
N TYR A 103 -29.55 2.53 -1.68
CA TYR A 103 -28.19 3.10 -1.67
C TYR A 103 -28.16 4.46 -2.36
N HIS A 104 -27.21 5.31 -1.96
CA HIS A 104 -26.90 6.56 -2.63
C HIS A 104 -25.71 6.41 -3.59
N ALA A 105 -25.67 7.19 -4.65
CA ALA A 105 -24.57 7.17 -5.63
C ALA A 105 -23.19 7.35 -4.97
N GLN A 106 -23.10 8.20 -3.94
CA GLN A 106 -21.87 8.42 -3.19
C GLN A 106 -21.33 7.13 -2.53
N GLN A 107 -22.22 6.24 -2.04
CA GLN A 107 -21.80 4.96 -1.45
C GLN A 107 -21.20 4.02 -2.50
N VAL A 108 -21.75 4.01 -3.71
CA VAL A 108 -21.21 3.21 -4.83
C VAL A 108 -19.83 3.75 -5.25
N MET A 109 -19.72 5.07 -5.42
CA MET A 109 -18.44 5.73 -5.75
C MET A 109 -17.39 5.46 -4.68
N SER A 110 -17.75 5.57 -3.39
CA SER A 110 -16.84 5.29 -2.28
C SER A 110 -16.42 3.82 -2.22
N ALA A 111 -17.33 2.88 -2.49
CA ALA A 111 -17.01 1.45 -2.54
C ALA A 111 -16.08 1.13 -3.73
N GLY A 112 -16.37 1.69 -4.91
CA GLY A 112 -15.50 1.55 -6.09
C GLY A 112 -14.12 2.13 -5.87
N PHE A 113 -14.04 3.33 -5.29
CA PHE A 113 -12.75 3.94 -4.90
C PHE A 113 -12.01 3.04 -3.88
N SER A 114 -12.69 2.56 -2.84
CA SER A 114 -12.09 1.69 -1.82
C SER A 114 -11.54 0.40 -2.41
N PHE A 115 -12.23 -0.17 -3.41
CA PHE A 115 -11.80 -1.36 -4.14
C PHE A 115 -10.53 -1.09 -4.97
N LEU A 116 -10.46 0.03 -5.69
CA LEU A 116 -9.28 0.40 -6.46
C LEU A 116 -8.12 0.78 -5.54
N TYR A 117 -8.37 1.66 -4.58
CA TYR A 117 -7.34 2.26 -3.74
C TYR A 117 -6.64 1.24 -2.84
N CYS A 118 -7.33 0.29 -2.22
CA CYS A 118 -6.70 -0.64 -1.31
C CYS A 118 -6.35 -1.98 -2.00
N PRO A 119 -7.29 -2.86 -2.40
CA PRO A 119 -6.96 -4.18 -2.94
C PRO A 119 -6.12 -4.16 -4.20
N VAL A 120 -6.49 -3.32 -5.18
CA VAL A 120 -5.78 -3.30 -6.47
C VAL A 120 -4.36 -2.77 -6.29
N LEU A 121 -4.18 -1.66 -5.57
CA LEU A 121 -2.84 -1.10 -5.38
C LEU A 121 -1.95 -1.96 -4.46
N LEU A 122 -2.50 -2.62 -3.44
CA LEU A 122 -1.74 -3.55 -2.59
C LEU A 122 -1.29 -4.81 -3.33
N SER A 123 -2.02 -5.25 -4.36
CA SER A 123 -1.63 -6.42 -5.15
C SER A 123 -0.25 -6.26 -5.81
N TYR A 124 0.19 -5.02 -6.03
CA TYR A 124 1.51 -4.74 -6.60
C TYR A 124 2.67 -5.19 -5.71
N ILE A 125 2.46 -5.39 -4.40
CA ILE A 125 3.46 -6.03 -3.53
C ILE A 125 3.72 -7.46 -4.01
N TYR A 126 2.66 -8.24 -4.25
CA TYR A 126 2.76 -9.59 -4.79
C TYR A 126 3.35 -9.60 -6.21
N MET A 127 2.92 -8.69 -7.06
CA MET A 127 3.45 -8.56 -8.42
C MET A 127 4.94 -8.22 -8.43
N THR A 128 5.38 -7.28 -7.59
CA THR A 128 6.81 -6.93 -7.45
C THR A 128 7.64 -8.12 -6.98
N ARG A 129 7.10 -8.94 -6.07
CA ARG A 129 7.80 -10.13 -5.57
C ARG A 129 7.96 -11.21 -6.65
N ASN A 130 7.09 -11.23 -7.65
CA ASN A 130 7.13 -12.18 -8.78
C ASN A 130 8.00 -11.71 -9.96
N LEU A 131 8.57 -10.49 -9.91
CA LEU A 131 9.57 -10.05 -10.88
C LEU A 131 10.85 -10.90 -10.77
N THR A 132 11.65 -10.90 -11.82
CA THR A 132 13.04 -11.40 -11.77
C THR A 132 13.75 -10.68 -10.64
N GLN A 133 14.43 -11.35 -9.73
CA GLN A 133 15.00 -10.73 -8.52
C GLN A 133 13.98 -10.13 -7.52
N GLY A 134 12.67 -10.37 -7.69
CA GLY A 134 11.61 -9.78 -6.86
C GLY A 134 11.78 -9.98 -5.35
N ILE A 135 12.52 -11.04 -4.94
CA ILE A 135 12.86 -11.27 -3.53
C ILE A 135 13.67 -10.11 -2.91
N PHE A 136 14.49 -9.44 -3.72
CA PHE A 136 15.26 -8.27 -3.29
C PHE A 136 14.51 -6.98 -3.57
N LEU A 137 13.82 -6.89 -4.71
CA LEU A 137 13.17 -5.66 -5.17
C LEU A 137 11.96 -5.26 -4.34
N VAL A 138 11.21 -6.22 -3.80
CA VAL A 138 10.02 -5.95 -2.98
C VAL A 138 10.32 -5.13 -1.72
N TRP A 139 11.54 -5.21 -1.20
CA TRP A 139 11.96 -4.44 -0.03
C TRP A 139 12.09 -2.93 -0.29
N LEU A 140 12.26 -2.53 -1.56
CA LEU A 140 12.29 -1.11 -1.93
C LEU A 140 10.96 -0.41 -1.66
N ILE A 141 9.83 -1.11 -1.79
CA ILE A 141 8.50 -0.59 -1.43
C ILE A 141 8.49 -0.15 0.04
N PHE A 142 9.06 -0.97 0.92
CA PHE A 142 9.07 -0.71 2.37
C PHE A 142 10.15 0.28 2.79
N SER A 143 11.29 0.32 2.09
CA SER A 143 12.29 1.36 2.32
C SER A 143 11.76 2.74 1.91
N ALA A 144 11.04 2.82 0.80
CA ALA A 144 10.44 4.05 0.30
C ALA A 144 9.24 4.52 1.16
N SER A 145 8.52 3.61 1.81
CA SER A 145 7.37 3.93 2.67
C SER A 145 7.78 4.02 4.16
N TRP A 146 7.97 2.90 4.83
CA TRP A 146 8.27 2.87 6.27
C TRP A 146 9.66 3.43 6.62
N GLY A 147 10.65 3.25 5.71
CA GLY A 147 11.96 3.90 5.83
C GLY A 147 11.82 5.42 5.80
N CYS A 148 11.05 5.94 4.83
CA CYS A 148 10.72 7.36 4.74
C CYS A 148 10.03 7.87 6.01
N ASP A 149 8.97 7.19 6.49
CA ASP A 149 8.22 7.61 7.67
C ASP A 149 9.11 7.66 8.94
N THR A 150 9.99 6.67 9.09
CA THR A 150 10.94 6.61 10.21
C THR A 150 11.94 7.77 10.16
N CYS A 151 12.56 8.01 9.00
CA CYS A 151 13.51 9.11 8.81
C CYS A 151 12.81 10.47 8.93
N ALA A 152 11.61 10.61 8.35
CA ALA A 152 10.82 11.82 8.43
C ALA A 152 10.44 12.15 9.89
N TYR A 153 10.08 11.15 10.68
CA TYR A 153 9.81 11.33 12.11
C TYR A 153 11.06 11.75 12.87
N ALA A 154 12.21 11.10 12.63
CA ALA A 154 13.47 11.42 13.31
C ALA A 154 13.93 12.84 12.99
N VAL A 155 14.02 13.20 11.71
CA VAL A 155 14.44 14.55 11.26
C VAL A 155 13.42 15.60 11.69
N GLY A 156 12.12 15.33 11.53
CA GLY A 156 11.06 16.25 11.93
C GLY A 156 11.03 16.53 13.44
N LYS A 157 11.41 15.55 14.27
CA LYS A 157 11.52 15.73 15.71
C LYS A 157 12.77 16.56 16.10
N LEU A 158 13.87 16.40 15.39
CA LEU A 158 15.14 17.07 15.70
C LEU A 158 15.24 18.45 15.07
N LEU A 159 14.78 18.62 13.84
CA LEU A 159 15.00 19.82 13.03
C LEU A 159 13.71 20.52 12.58
N GLY A 160 12.52 19.90 12.79
CA GLY A 160 11.25 20.40 12.27
C GLY A 160 10.84 21.74 12.85
N LYS A 161 10.73 22.75 12.01
CA LYS A 161 10.27 24.12 12.36
C LYS A 161 9.00 24.49 11.60
N HIS A 162 8.90 24.10 10.33
CA HIS A 162 7.81 24.49 9.45
C HIS A 162 6.82 23.33 9.27
N LYS A 163 5.53 23.61 9.42
CA LYS A 163 4.48 22.59 9.26
C LYS A 163 4.26 22.27 7.80
N LEU A 164 4.21 20.97 7.44
CA LEU A 164 3.96 20.50 6.08
C LEU A 164 2.46 20.61 5.71
N ALA A 165 1.59 20.11 6.58
CA ALA A 165 0.15 20.05 6.33
C ALA A 165 -0.62 20.28 7.64
N PRO A 166 -0.78 21.55 8.09
CA PRO A 166 -1.32 21.87 9.41
C PRO A 166 -2.71 21.29 9.68
N VAL A 167 -3.57 21.23 8.66
CA VAL A 167 -4.95 20.75 8.79
C VAL A 167 -5.02 19.21 8.71
N LEU A 168 -4.32 18.60 7.77
CA LEU A 168 -4.37 17.14 7.54
C LEU A 168 -3.56 16.39 8.59
N SER A 169 -2.32 16.79 8.79
CA SER A 169 -1.37 16.15 9.72
C SER A 169 -0.51 17.18 10.43
N PRO A 170 -0.98 17.73 11.56
CA PRO A 170 -0.32 18.84 12.26
C PRO A 170 1.06 18.50 12.86
N LYS A 171 1.42 17.21 12.89
CA LYS A 171 2.72 16.75 13.40
C LYS A 171 3.81 16.70 12.34
N LYS A 172 3.46 16.67 11.04
CA LYS A 172 4.43 16.61 9.93
C LYS A 172 5.07 17.97 9.68
N SER A 173 6.39 17.97 9.44
CA SER A 173 7.18 19.17 9.10
C SER A 173 7.80 19.03 7.72
N ILE A 174 8.11 20.17 7.09
CA ILE A 174 8.78 20.23 5.78
C ILE A 174 10.18 19.63 5.87
N GLU A 175 10.93 19.96 6.94
CA GLU A 175 12.26 19.42 7.18
C GLU A 175 12.22 17.90 7.37
N GLY A 176 11.18 17.41 8.08
CA GLY A 176 10.92 15.98 8.21
C GLY A 176 10.63 15.33 6.87
N ALA A 177 9.83 15.98 6.01
CA ALA A 177 9.52 15.46 4.69
C ALA A 177 10.76 15.32 3.81
N VAL A 178 11.61 16.35 3.75
CA VAL A 178 12.88 16.31 3.02
C VAL A 178 13.82 15.24 3.60
N GLY A 179 13.93 15.20 4.94
CA GLY A 179 14.73 14.19 5.64
C GLY A 179 14.23 12.77 5.41
N GLY A 180 12.92 12.57 5.26
CA GLY A 180 12.32 11.29 4.90
C GLY A 180 12.74 10.81 3.52
N VAL A 181 12.66 11.69 2.51
CA VAL A 181 13.10 11.37 1.13
C VAL A 181 14.59 11.05 1.08
N ALA A 182 15.42 11.90 1.67
CA ALA A 182 16.87 11.69 1.71
C ALA A 182 17.23 10.39 2.47
N GLY A 183 16.55 10.13 3.58
CA GLY A 183 16.73 8.92 4.38
C GLY A 183 16.30 7.65 3.63
N ALA A 184 15.17 7.68 2.93
CA ALA A 184 14.73 6.55 2.11
C ALA A 184 15.71 6.27 0.96
N ALA A 185 16.19 7.31 0.28
CA ALA A 185 17.22 7.17 -0.76
C ALA A 185 18.52 6.58 -0.20
N LEU A 186 18.96 7.04 0.97
CA LEU A 186 20.15 6.49 1.64
C LEU A 186 19.94 5.02 2.02
N ILE A 187 18.78 4.64 2.57
CA ILE A 187 18.44 3.24 2.88
C ILE A 187 18.48 2.40 1.62
N GLY A 188 17.88 2.87 0.51
CA GLY A 188 17.92 2.20 -0.79
C GLY A 188 19.35 1.99 -1.30
N PHE A 189 20.21 3.01 -1.20
CA PHE A 189 21.63 2.91 -1.56
C PHE A 189 22.37 1.87 -0.71
N LEU A 190 22.25 1.97 0.61
CA LEU A 190 22.90 1.04 1.55
C LEU A 190 22.42 -0.40 1.36
N TYR A 191 21.16 -0.58 1.04
CA TYR A 191 20.58 -1.89 0.72
C TYR A 191 21.21 -2.46 -0.56
N ALA A 192 21.27 -1.69 -1.67
CA ALA A 192 21.90 -2.12 -2.91
C ALA A 192 23.38 -2.45 -2.72
N TRP A 193 24.11 -1.58 -2.02
CA TRP A 193 25.51 -1.78 -1.71
C TRP A 193 25.73 -3.04 -0.87
N GLY A 194 24.87 -3.30 0.11
CA GLY A 194 24.90 -4.51 0.94
C GLY A 194 24.69 -5.79 0.12
N LEU A 195 23.70 -5.78 -0.79
CA LEU A 195 23.42 -6.90 -1.70
C LEU A 195 24.61 -7.18 -2.64
N GLN A 196 25.21 -6.13 -3.20
CA GLN A 196 26.39 -6.26 -4.05
C GLN A 196 27.57 -6.87 -3.29
N LYS A 197 27.84 -6.42 -2.05
CA LYS A 197 28.88 -6.99 -1.19
C LYS A 197 28.60 -8.43 -0.79
N ALA A 198 27.35 -8.82 -0.67
CA ALA A 198 26.92 -10.21 -0.41
C ALA A 198 27.04 -11.12 -1.65
N GLY A 199 27.50 -10.60 -2.79
CA GLY A 199 27.69 -11.39 -4.01
C GLY A 199 26.39 -11.68 -4.77
N VAL A 200 25.34 -10.88 -4.55
CA VAL A 200 24.10 -10.98 -5.33
C VAL A 200 24.40 -10.41 -6.73
N THR A 201 24.70 -11.29 -7.68
CA THR A 201 25.13 -10.96 -9.06
C THR A 201 24.04 -10.26 -9.88
N ALA A 202 22.83 -10.26 -9.38
CA ALA A 202 21.67 -9.62 -10.00
C ALA A 202 21.72 -8.09 -10.00
N ILE A 203 22.63 -7.47 -9.25
CA ILE A 203 22.77 -6.02 -9.16
C ILE A 203 24.04 -5.64 -9.86
N SER A 204 23.90 -5.16 -11.12
CA SER A 204 25.01 -4.57 -11.87
C SER A 204 25.51 -3.29 -11.20
N ASP A 205 26.72 -2.86 -11.52
CA ASP A 205 27.29 -1.62 -10.98
C ASP A 205 26.42 -0.39 -11.31
N ASP A 206 25.76 -0.41 -12.46
CA ASP A 206 24.83 0.66 -12.86
C ASP A 206 23.51 0.61 -12.09
N ALA A 207 23.04 -0.58 -11.74
CA ALA A 207 21.77 -0.75 -10.99
C ALA A 207 21.87 -0.22 -9.55
N ILE A 208 23.05 -0.09 -8.96
CA ILE A 208 23.23 0.43 -7.59
C ILE A 208 22.62 1.83 -7.42
N TRP A 209 22.63 2.67 -8.48
CA TRP A 209 22.06 4.01 -8.47
C TRP A 209 20.54 4.04 -8.70
N ALA A 210 19.98 2.98 -9.27
CA ALA A 210 18.54 2.87 -9.46
C ALA A 210 17.80 2.73 -8.11
N PHE A 211 18.37 2.01 -7.14
CA PHE A 211 17.76 1.76 -5.84
C PHE A 211 17.51 3.05 -5.03
N PRO A 212 18.48 3.95 -4.83
CA PRO A 212 18.22 5.23 -4.15
C PRO A 212 17.24 6.12 -4.93
N LEU A 213 17.27 6.09 -6.27
CA LEU A 213 16.33 6.84 -7.08
C LEU A 213 14.90 6.34 -6.89
N ILE A 214 14.66 5.03 -7.00
CA ILE A 214 13.35 4.41 -6.81
C ILE A 214 12.85 4.64 -5.38
N SER A 215 13.72 4.48 -4.37
CA SER A 215 13.36 4.71 -2.97
C SER A 215 13.05 6.19 -2.71
N GLY A 216 13.80 7.12 -3.29
CA GLY A 216 13.58 8.56 -3.14
C GLY A 216 12.30 9.04 -3.80
N VAL A 217 12.05 8.64 -5.05
CA VAL A 217 10.79 8.95 -5.77
C VAL A 217 9.61 8.28 -5.07
N GLY A 218 9.74 7.01 -4.70
CA GLY A 218 8.74 6.28 -3.94
C GLY A 218 8.42 6.96 -2.60
N ALA A 219 9.43 7.53 -1.91
CA ALA A 219 9.25 8.25 -0.66
C ALA A 219 8.42 9.53 -0.80
N VAL A 220 8.57 10.27 -1.89
CA VAL A 220 7.70 11.44 -2.18
C VAL A 220 6.24 11.00 -2.30
N LEU A 221 6.00 9.94 -3.07
CA LEU A 221 4.64 9.41 -3.28
C LEU A 221 4.08 8.74 -2.03
N SER A 222 4.92 8.09 -1.23
CA SER A 222 4.57 7.57 0.10
C SER A 222 3.99 8.65 1.00
N GLN A 223 4.64 9.81 1.06
CA GLN A 223 4.16 10.94 1.85
C GLN A 223 2.82 11.48 1.35
N LEU A 224 2.61 11.52 0.03
CA LEU A 224 1.32 11.89 -0.56
C LEU A 224 0.23 10.87 -0.20
N GLY A 225 0.55 9.57 -0.23
CA GLY A 225 -0.38 8.50 0.17
C GLY A 225 -0.84 8.63 1.62
N ASP A 226 0.09 8.82 2.56
CA ASP A 226 -0.24 9.03 3.97
C ASP A 226 -1.05 10.33 4.19
N LEU A 227 -0.74 11.42 3.47
CA LEU A 227 -1.54 12.65 3.53
C LEU A 227 -2.95 12.45 2.96
N ALA A 228 -3.08 11.71 1.86
CA ALA A 228 -4.38 11.38 1.27
C ALA A 228 -5.25 10.55 2.23
N ALA A 229 -4.67 9.50 2.81
CA ALA A 229 -5.34 8.69 3.83
C ALA A 229 -5.71 9.52 5.08
N SER A 230 -4.83 10.44 5.48
CA SER A 230 -5.11 11.39 6.56
C SER A 230 -6.27 12.32 6.20
N GLY A 231 -6.35 12.77 4.94
CA GLY A 231 -7.46 13.58 4.42
C GLY A 231 -8.80 12.86 4.54
N ILE A 232 -8.87 11.62 4.08
CA ILE A 232 -10.08 10.79 4.18
C ILE A 232 -10.51 10.64 5.66
N LYS A 233 -9.55 10.42 6.58
CA LYS A 233 -9.85 10.35 8.02
C LYS A 233 -10.45 11.64 8.55
N ARG A 234 -9.93 12.81 8.15
CA ARG A 234 -10.43 14.12 8.62
C ARG A 234 -11.81 14.42 8.06
N ASP A 235 -12.03 14.14 6.78
CA ASP A 235 -13.31 14.36 6.11
C ASP A 235 -14.45 13.55 6.77
N HIS A 236 -14.14 12.34 7.25
CA HIS A 236 -15.11 11.47 7.91
C HIS A 236 -15.06 11.55 9.46
N ASN A 237 -14.33 12.51 10.05
CA ASN A 237 -14.21 12.70 11.49
C ASN A 237 -13.74 11.46 12.26
N ILE A 238 -12.90 10.64 11.64
CA ILE A 238 -12.28 9.48 12.28
C ILE A 238 -10.78 9.75 12.53
N LYS A 239 -10.22 9.02 13.50
CA LYS A 239 -8.80 9.09 13.81
C LYS A 239 -8.02 7.94 13.17
N ASP A 240 -8.53 6.74 13.29
CA ASP A 240 -7.95 5.51 12.78
C ASP A 240 -9.02 4.78 11.95
N TYR A 241 -8.62 4.07 10.88
CA TYR A 241 -9.54 3.30 10.04
C TYR A 241 -10.09 2.06 10.72
N GLY A 242 -9.31 1.47 11.64
CA GLY A 242 -9.66 0.24 12.32
C GLY A 242 -8.97 0.08 13.67
N ARG A 243 -9.15 -1.11 14.28
CA ARG A 243 -8.55 -1.47 15.56
C ARG A 243 -7.94 -2.87 15.56
N LEU A 244 -7.66 -3.41 14.37
CA LEU A 244 -7.19 -4.80 14.23
C LEU A 244 -5.81 -4.99 14.86
N ILE A 245 -4.92 -3.99 14.73
CA ILE A 245 -3.56 -4.07 15.25
C ILE A 245 -3.52 -3.33 16.59
N PRO A 246 -3.37 -4.05 17.73
CA PRO A 246 -3.39 -3.43 19.05
C PRO A 246 -2.35 -2.32 19.20
N GLY A 247 -2.82 -1.10 19.49
CA GLY A 247 -1.98 0.08 19.65
C GLY A 247 -1.47 0.73 18.37
N HIS A 248 -1.78 0.16 17.19
CA HIS A 248 -1.38 0.67 15.88
C HIS A 248 -2.56 1.04 14.94
N GLY A 249 -3.81 0.82 15.36
CA GLY A 249 -4.97 1.10 14.53
C GLY A 249 -5.36 -0.07 13.62
N GLY A 250 -5.86 0.24 12.44
CA GLY A 250 -6.23 -0.72 11.41
C GLY A 250 -5.08 -1.11 10.47
N ILE A 251 -5.41 -1.98 9.53
CA ILE A 251 -4.54 -2.34 8.40
C ILE A 251 -4.28 -1.10 7.54
N MET A 252 -5.33 -0.35 7.21
CA MET A 252 -5.19 0.88 6.41
C MET A 252 -4.25 1.90 7.04
N ASP A 253 -4.23 2.00 8.38
CA ASP A 253 -3.33 2.91 9.11
C ASP A 253 -1.85 2.49 9.05
N ARG A 254 -1.54 1.29 8.58
CA ARG A 254 -0.17 0.76 8.43
C ARG A 254 0.30 0.67 6.99
N PHE A 255 -0.63 0.59 6.05
CA PHE A 255 -0.33 0.42 4.64
C PHE A 255 -0.69 1.65 3.79
N ASP A 256 -1.15 2.74 4.38
CA ASP A 256 -1.56 3.98 3.69
C ASP A 256 -0.46 4.56 2.79
N SER A 257 0.78 4.56 3.24
CA SER A 257 1.94 4.95 2.44
C SER A 257 2.36 3.85 1.43
N VAL A 258 2.28 2.58 1.82
CA VAL A 258 2.65 1.43 0.99
C VAL A 258 1.74 1.29 -0.22
N ILE A 259 0.43 1.54 -0.06
CA ILE A 259 -0.59 1.45 -1.11
C ILE A 259 -0.17 2.27 -2.35
N VAL A 260 0.32 3.48 -2.16
CA VAL A 260 0.72 4.35 -3.28
C VAL A 260 2.13 4.01 -3.78
N THR A 261 3.01 3.59 -2.89
CA THR A 261 4.40 3.27 -3.24
C THR A 261 4.51 1.97 -4.05
N ALA A 262 3.69 0.96 -3.75
CA ALA A 262 3.78 -0.36 -4.37
C ALA A 262 3.62 -0.33 -5.91
N PRO A 263 2.58 0.28 -6.51
CA PRO A 263 2.44 0.31 -7.96
C PRO A 263 3.53 1.11 -8.65
N VAL A 264 4.02 2.18 -8.03
CA VAL A 264 5.08 3.02 -8.60
C VAL A 264 6.40 2.27 -8.61
N SER A 265 6.77 1.64 -7.49
CA SER A 265 7.96 0.80 -7.42
C SER A 265 7.90 -0.33 -8.45
N TYR A 266 6.77 -1.03 -8.57
CA TYR A 266 6.59 -2.08 -9.58
C TYR A 266 6.81 -1.57 -10.99
N THR A 267 6.20 -0.43 -11.36
CA THR A 267 6.29 0.11 -12.72
C THR A 267 7.73 0.47 -13.09
N HIS A 268 8.47 1.10 -12.17
CA HIS A 268 9.87 1.44 -12.41
C HIS A 268 10.76 0.20 -12.49
N LEU A 269 10.56 -0.77 -11.61
CA LEU A 269 11.35 -2.00 -11.60
C LEU A 269 11.10 -2.84 -12.86
N ARG A 270 9.85 -3.00 -13.27
CA ARG A 270 9.49 -3.71 -14.51
C ARG A 270 10.07 -3.03 -15.75
N ALA A 271 10.07 -1.70 -15.79
CA ALA A 271 10.70 -0.96 -16.90
C ALA A 271 12.19 -1.21 -16.98
N HIS A 272 12.89 -1.32 -15.84
CA HIS A 272 14.31 -1.65 -15.81
C HIS A 272 14.60 -3.09 -16.25
N GLU A 273 13.77 -4.06 -15.88
CA GLU A 273 13.91 -5.44 -16.38
C GLU A 273 13.80 -5.48 -17.91
N THR A 274 12.78 -4.82 -18.47
CA THR A 274 12.57 -4.80 -19.94
C THR A 274 13.72 -4.13 -20.69
N LEU A 275 14.36 -3.12 -20.09
CA LEU A 275 15.53 -2.45 -20.69
C LEU A 275 16.83 -3.27 -20.57
N SER A 276 16.96 -4.13 -19.58
CA SER A 276 18.11 -5.02 -19.43
C SER A 276 18.03 -6.26 -20.33
N ASP A 277 16.84 -6.59 -20.84
CA ASP A 277 16.60 -7.71 -21.76
C ASP A 277 16.72 -7.32 -23.25
N LEU A 278 16.92 -6.00 -23.55
CA LEU A 278 17.18 -5.45 -24.89
C LEU A 278 18.68 -5.27 -25.12
#